data_f6b222969bb16fd25980fd4457920b2e
#
_entry.id   f6b222969bb16fd25980fd4457920b2e
#
_cell.length_a   1.000
_cell.length_b   1.000
_cell.length_c   1.000
_cell.angle_alpha   90.00
_cell.angle_beta   90.00
_cell.angle_gamma   90.00
#
_symmetry.space_group_name_H-M   'P 1'
#
loop_
_entity.id
_entity.type
_entity.pdbx_description
1 polymer ?
#
loop_
_entity_poly.entity_id
_entity_poly.type
_entity_poly.pdbx_seq_one_letter_code
_entity_poly.pdbx_strand_id
1 'polypeptide(L)'
;MILKNSVSDYTEQEFMELLQRIIGNDASEEEENKLVHHFNTICEHPAGSDLIFYPDDDADDSAEGITRTLKKWRAAQGLSGFKDE
;
A
#
# COMPACT_ATOMS: atom_id res chain seq x y z
N MET A 1 -14.42 3.98 -3.37
CA MET A 1 -13.60 2.87 -2.82
C MET A 1 -13.86 2.74 -1.33
N ILE A 2 -14.04 1.52 -0.85
CA ILE A 2 -14.25 1.27 0.57
C ILE A 2 -12.89 1.04 1.24
N LEU A 3 -12.58 1.85 2.24
CA LEU A 3 -11.33 1.71 2.99
C LEU A 3 -11.52 0.71 4.14
N LYS A 4 -10.60 -0.24 4.25
CA LYS A 4 -10.66 -1.30 5.25
C LYS A 4 -9.69 -1.04 6.39
N ASN A 5 -9.84 -1.75 7.50
CA ASN A 5 -9.14 -1.42 8.75
C ASN A 5 -7.69 -1.91 8.82
N SER A 6 -7.33 -2.88 7.99
CA SER A 6 -5.98 -3.42 8.00
C SER A 6 -5.62 -4.03 6.65
N VAL A 7 -4.31 -4.25 6.45
CA VAL A 7 -3.81 -4.90 5.23
C VAL A 7 -4.43 -6.29 5.06
N SER A 8 -4.63 -7.02 6.15
CA SER A 8 -5.19 -8.37 6.08
C SER A 8 -6.67 -8.41 5.65
N ASP A 9 -7.34 -7.26 5.62
CA ASP A 9 -8.71 -7.16 5.12
C ASP A 9 -8.76 -6.93 3.61
N TYR A 10 -7.61 -6.66 2.98
CA TYR A 10 -7.49 -6.50 1.53
C TYR A 10 -6.91 -7.75 0.89
N THR A 11 -7.41 -8.10 -0.30
CA THR A 11 -6.69 -9.01 -1.17
C THR A 11 -5.52 -8.23 -1.79
N GLU A 12 -4.54 -8.94 -2.36
CA GLU A 12 -3.44 -8.27 -3.06
C GLU A 12 -3.96 -7.35 -4.16
N GLN A 13 -4.96 -7.82 -4.92
CA GLN A 13 -5.52 -7.05 -6.01
C GLN A 13 -6.21 -5.79 -5.50
N GLU A 14 -6.99 -5.89 -4.44
CA GLU A 14 -7.65 -4.72 -3.84
C GLU A 14 -6.62 -3.70 -3.35
N PHE A 15 -5.55 -4.17 -2.75
CA PHE A 15 -4.49 -3.29 -2.27
C PHE A 15 -3.75 -2.62 -3.43
N MET A 16 -3.48 -3.36 -4.50
CA MET A 16 -2.87 -2.79 -5.70
C MET A 16 -3.76 -1.70 -6.32
N GLU A 17 -5.08 -1.90 -6.32
CA GLU A 17 -6.01 -0.90 -6.81
C GLU A 17 -5.94 0.38 -5.97
N LEU A 18 -5.82 0.25 -4.66
CA LEU A 18 -5.63 1.40 -3.76
C LEU A 18 -4.37 2.18 -4.14
N LEU A 19 -3.26 1.48 -4.34
CA LEU A 19 -2.00 2.11 -4.72
C LEU A 19 -2.08 2.75 -6.11
N GLN A 20 -2.75 2.12 -7.05
CA GLN A 20 -2.93 2.67 -8.39
C GLN A 20 -3.68 3.99 -8.36
N ARG A 21 -4.67 4.14 -7.49
CA ARG A 21 -5.38 5.41 -7.34
C ARG A 21 -4.46 6.50 -6.80
N ILE A 22 -3.57 6.16 -5.88
CA ILE A 22 -2.61 7.11 -5.32
C ILE A 22 -1.58 7.52 -6.37
N ILE A 23 -0.99 6.53 -7.04
CA ILE A 23 0.11 6.75 -8.00
C ILE A 23 -0.41 7.39 -9.29
N GLY A 24 -1.59 6.99 -9.74
CA GLY A 24 -2.14 7.40 -11.02
C GLY A 24 -2.74 8.80 -11.07
N ASN A 25 -2.83 9.49 -9.94
CA ASN A 25 -3.43 10.83 -9.83
C ASN A 25 -4.88 10.90 -10.34
N ASP A 26 -5.59 9.77 -10.28
CA ASP A 26 -6.99 9.71 -10.70
C ASP A 26 -7.95 10.32 -9.67
N ALA A 27 -7.45 10.53 -8.46
CA ALA A 27 -8.22 11.08 -7.36
C ALA A 27 -7.94 12.58 -7.20
N SER A 28 -8.88 13.30 -6.59
CA SER A 28 -8.64 14.69 -6.22
C SER A 28 -7.54 14.74 -5.14
N GLU A 29 -6.93 15.91 -4.95
CA GLU A 29 -5.90 16.10 -3.94
C GLU A 29 -6.40 15.69 -2.55
N GLU A 30 -7.63 16.07 -2.21
CA GLU A 30 -8.22 15.71 -0.93
C GLU A 30 -8.38 14.19 -0.78
N GLU A 31 -8.87 13.53 -1.82
CA GLU A 31 -9.02 12.07 -1.81
C GLU A 31 -7.67 11.38 -1.74
N GLU A 32 -6.70 11.87 -2.52
CA GLU A 32 -5.33 11.33 -2.49
C GLU A 32 -4.74 11.41 -1.09
N ASN A 33 -4.90 12.54 -0.42
CA ASN A 33 -4.40 12.71 0.96
C ASN A 33 -5.04 11.71 1.92
N LYS A 34 -6.32 11.45 1.76
CA LYS A 34 -7.02 10.45 2.58
C LYS A 34 -6.47 9.05 2.34
N LEU A 35 -6.23 8.70 1.07
CA LEU A 35 -5.72 7.39 0.70
C LEU A 35 -4.29 7.19 1.20
N VAL A 36 -3.45 8.21 1.10
CA VAL A 36 -2.08 8.17 1.61
C VAL A 36 -2.07 8.00 3.12
N HIS A 37 -2.90 8.76 3.83
CA HIS A 37 -3.02 8.66 5.28
C HIS A 37 -3.48 7.25 5.68
N HIS A 38 -4.47 6.72 4.96
CA HIS A 38 -4.96 5.37 5.18
C HIS A 38 -3.85 4.34 4.97
N PHE A 39 -3.10 4.47 3.90
CA PHE A 39 -1.97 3.60 3.62
C PHE A 39 -0.97 3.61 4.79
N ASN A 40 -0.59 4.79 5.26
CA ASN A 40 0.31 4.93 6.40
C ASN A 40 -0.22 4.24 7.66
N THR A 41 -1.53 4.30 7.85
CA THR A 41 -2.17 3.73 9.04
C THR A 41 -2.16 2.20 9.01
N ILE A 42 -2.44 1.59 7.86
CA ILE A 42 -2.61 0.14 7.77
C ILE A 42 -1.32 -0.63 7.45
N CYS A 43 -0.35 -0.01 6.79
CA CYS A 43 0.83 -0.75 6.32
C CYS A 43 1.78 -1.16 7.44
N GLU A 44 1.80 -0.41 8.53
CA GLU A 44 2.66 -0.65 9.70
C GLU A 44 4.16 -0.59 9.40
N HIS A 45 4.53 -0.35 8.15
CA HIS A 45 5.93 -0.27 7.73
C HIS A 45 6.55 1.04 8.21
N PRO A 46 7.81 1.02 8.73
CA PRO A 46 8.46 2.26 9.21
C PRO A 46 8.56 3.35 8.15
N ALA A 47 8.74 2.97 6.89
CA ALA A 47 8.81 3.92 5.79
C ALA A 47 7.44 4.48 5.40
N GLY A 48 6.35 3.74 5.66
CA GLY A 48 5.01 4.19 5.32
C GLY A 48 4.91 4.64 3.87
N SER A 49 4.35 5.84 3.65
CA SER A 49 4.16 6.37 2.30
C SER A 49 5.46 6.63 1.53
N ASP A 50 6.61 6.62 2.21
CA ASP A 50 7.89 6.73 1.51
C ASP A 50 8.12 5.58 0.53
N LEU A 51 7.48 4.44 0.76
CA LEU A 51 7.50 3.33 -0.20
C LEU A 51 6.93 3.75 -1.55
N ILE A 52 6.01 4.71 -1.55
CA ILE A 52 5.36 5.22 -2.76
C ILE A 52 6.13 6.39 -3.35
N PHE A 53 6.49 7.37 -2.51
CA PHE A 53 7.03 8.64 -2.95
C PHE A 53 8.56 8.69 -2.99
N TYR A 54 9.21 7.89 -2.17
CA TYR A 54 10.69 7.87 -2.07
C TYR A 54 11.19 6.42 -2.06
N PRO A 55 10.90 5.66 -3.14
CA PRO A 55 11.38 4.26 -3.21
C PRO A 55 12.91 4.22 -3.31
N ASP A 56 13.49 3.11 -2.87
CA ASP A 56 14.92 2.87 -3.07
C ASP A 56 15.23 2.78 -4.55
N ASP A 57 16.46 3.14 -4.94
CA ASP A 57 16.87 3.15 -6.36
C ASP A 57 16.62 1.82 -7.08
N ASP A 58 16.75 0.72 -6.35
CA ASP A 58 16.57 -0.63 -6.91
C ASP A 58 15.15 -1.15 -6.73
N ALA A 59 14.27 -0.39 -6.09
CA ALA A 59 12.92 -0.85 -5.81
C ALA A 59 11.98 -0.55 -6.98
N ASP A 60 11.05 -1.48 -7.22
CA ASP A 60 9.97 -1.29 -8.17
C ASP A 60 8.92 -0.36 -7.53
N ASP A 61 8.73 0.81 -8.11
CA ASP A 61 7.80 1.83 -7.60
C ASP A 61 6.39 1.72 -8.18
N SER A 62 6.11 0.65 -8.93
CA SER A 62 4.76 0.38 -9.40
C SER A 62 3.89 -0.13 -8.24
N ALA A 63 2.57 -0.07 -8.43
CA ALA A 63 1.64 -0.59 -7.43
C ALA A 63 1.93 -2.06 -7.10
N GLU A 64 2.23 -2.86 -8.13
CA GLU A 64 2.59 -4.27 -7.95
C GLU A 64 3.88 -4.42 -7.14
N GLY A 65 4.91 -3.65 -7.49
CA GLY A 65 6.20 -3.71 -6.80
C GLY A 65 6.10 -3.30 -5.33
N ILE A 66 5.36 -2.23 -5.05
CA ILE A 66 5.15 -1.76 -3.67
C ILE A 66 4.38 -2.80 -2.87
N THR A 67 3.35 -3.40 -3.45
CA THR A 67 2.55 -4.44 -2.80
C THR A 67 3.43 -5.64 -2.45
N ARG A 68 4.28 -6.06 -3.39
CA ARG A 68 5.21 -7.18 -3.18
C ARG A 68 6.22 -6.88 -2.09
N THR A 69 6.78 -5.66 -2.08
CA THR A 69 7.73 -5.22 -1.07
C THR A 69 7.10 -5.25 0.32
N LEU A 70 5.90 -4.72 0.44
CA LEU A 70 5.19 -4.72 1.71
C LEU A 70 4.85 -6.14 2.16
N LYS A 71 4.42 -6.99 1.25
CA LYS A 71 4.11 -8.40 1.55
C LYS A 71 5.33 -9.12 2.13
N LYS A 72 6.49 -8.95 1.50
CA LYS A 72 7.72 -9.57 1.97
C LYS A 72 8.14 -9.06 3.34
N TRP A 73 8.03 -7.75 3.53
CA TRP A 73 8.38 -7.13 4.81
C TRP A 73 7.48 -7.64 5.93
N ARG A 74 6.18 -7.69 5.70
CA ARG A 74 5.23 -8.16 6.71
C ARG A 74 5.51 -9.62 7.07
N ALA A 75 5.78 -10.46 6.10
CA ALA A 75 6.12 -11.86 6.34
C ALA A 75 7.39 -11.98 7.20
N ALA A 76 8.40 -11.17 6.91
CA ALA A 76 9.65 -11.16 7.67
C ALA A 76 9.45 -10.72 9.12
N GLN A 77 8.44 -9.87 9.38
CA GLN A 77 8.12 -9.38 10.72
C GLN A 77 7.14 -10.29 11.47
N GLY A 78 6.65 -11.35 10.82
CA GLY A 78 5.65 -12.22 11.42
C GLY A 78 4.25 -11.62 11.44
N LEU A 79 4.01 -10.59 10.64
CA LEU A 79 2.71 -9.93 10.56
C LEU A 79 1.81 -10.63 9.54
N SER A 80 0.50 -10.44 9.70
CA SER A 80 -0.48 -10.99 8.77
C SER A 80 -0.28 -10.46 7.36
N GLY A 81 -0.41 -11.33 6.37
CA GLY A 81 -0.38 -10.95 4.97
C GLY A 81 -1.75 -10.50 4.48
N PHE A 82 -1.91 -10.48 3.14
CA PHE A 82 -3.16 -10.10 2.52
C PHE A 82 -4.22 -11.20 2.70
N LYS A 83 -5.48 -10.79 2.60
CA LYS A 83 -6.60 -11.71 2.63
C LYS A 83 -6.53 -12.67 1.45
N ASP A 84 -6.87 -13.92 1.67
CA ASP A 84 -6.97 -14.91 0.59
C ASP A 84 -8.18 -14.59 -0.29
N GLU A 85 -7.99 -14.70 -1.60
CA GLU A 85 -9.06 -14.47 -2.57
C GLU A 85 -10.05 -15.63 -2.63
#